data_8dbc326a4acc1c8297fc161d55df9101
#
_entry.id   8dbc326a4acc1c8297fc161d55df9101
#
_cell.length_a   1.000
_cell.length_b   1.000
_cell.length_c   1.000
_cell.angle_alpha   90.00
_cell.angle_beta   90.00
_cell.angle_gamma   90.00
#
_symmetry.space_group_name_H-M   'P 1'
#
loop_
_entity.id
_entity.type
_entity.pdbx_description
1 polymer ?
#
loop_
_entity_poly.entity_id
_entity_poly.type
_entity_poly.pdbx_seq_one_letter_code
_entity_poly.pdbx_strand_id
1 'polypeptide(L)'
;MATGIYADKRWPPLRARVLRRDDYLCQQCLRYGKHRAATTVHHCFPAGRYPCYAWAAWNLVSLCSRCHDAMHDRNSEQLTPIGEQWRQRAERRKPPLS
;
A
#
# COMPACT_ATOMS: atom_id res chain seq x y z
N MET A 1 -0.82 -11.00 14.58
CA MET A 1 -0.92 -11.65 13.29
C MET A 1 -1.57 -10.75 12.27
N ALA A 2 -0.96 -10.70 11.10
CA ALA A 2 -1.41 -9.79 10.04
C ALA A 2 -2.81 -10.09 9.53
N THR A 3 -3.31 -11.29 9.78
CA THR A 3 -4.62 -11.73 9.33
C THR A 3 -5.77 -10.91 9.90
N GLY A 4 -5.57 -10.27 11.07
CA GLY A 4 -6.64 -9.50 11.70
C GLY A 4 -7.14 -8.32 10.89
N ILE A 5 -6.24 -7.65 10.15
CA ILE A 5 -6.58 -6.47 9.35
C ILE A 5 -7.49 -6.84 8.19
N TYR A 6 -7.15 -7.90 7.46
CA TYR A 6 -7.90 -8.28 6.27
C TYR A 6 -9.21 -8.95 6.60
N ALA A 7 -9.36 -9.47 7.82
CA ALA A 7 -10.62 -10.04 8.31
C ALA A 7 -11.52 -8.99 8.97
N ASP A 8 -11.01 -7.78 9.21
CA ASP A 8 -11.76 -6.71 9.84
C ASP A 8 -12.79 -6.13 8.86
N LYS A 9 -13.97 -5.81 9.38
CA LYS A 9 -15.08 -5.26 8.57
C LYS A 9 -14.72 -3.93 7.93
N ARG A 10 -13.74 -3.22 8.47
CA ARG A 10 -13.30 -1.92 7.94
C ARG A 10 -12.46 -2.05 6.68
N TRP A 11 -11.87 -3.23 6.44
CA TRP A 11 -10.95 -3.41 5.33
C TRP A 11 -11.61 -3.32 3.96
N PRO A 12 -12.70 -4.08 3.67
CA PRO A 12 -13.29 -4.02 2.33
C PRO A 12 -13.69 -2.61 1.86
N PRO A 13 -14.38 -1.80 2.68
CA PRO A 13 -14.71 -0.44 2.22
C PRO A 13 -13.48 0.46 2.06
N LEU A 14 -12.46 0.32 2.91
CA LEU A 14 -11.24 1.09 2.78
C LEU A 14 -10.48 0.69 1.51
N ARG A 15 -10.36 -0.61 1.26
CA ARG A 15 -9.73 -1.13 0.05
C ARG A 15 -10.43 -0.59 -1.20
N ALA A 16 -11.75 -0.62 -1.21
CA ALA A 16 -12.53 -0.13 -2.34
C ALA A 16 -12.30 1.37 -2.59
N ARG A 17 -12.21 2.16 -1.52
CA ARG A 17 -11.93 3.60 -1.62
C ARG A 17 -10.56 3.86 -2.25
N VAL A 18 -9.55 3.13 -1.82
CA VAL A 18 -8.19 3.30 -2.32
C VAL A 18 -8.11 2.90 -3.80
N LEU A 19 -8.70 1.77 -4.16
CA LEU A 19 -8.71 1.35 -5.56
C LEU A 19 -9.40 2.39 -6.45
N ARG A 20 -10.53 2.92 -6.00
CA ARG A 20 -11.27 3.94 -6.75
C ARG A 20 -10.46 5.23 -6.87
N ARG A 21 -9.81 5.66 -5.79
CA ARG A 21 -8.94 6.84 -5.80
C ARG A 21 -7.84 6.70 -6.84
N ASP A 22 -7.30 5.49 -6.99
CA ASP A 22 -6.18 5.20 -7.88
C ASP A 22 -6.64 4.72 -9.27
N ASP A 23 -7.91 4.88 -9.59
CA ASP A 23 -8.51 4.53 -10.89
C ASP A 23 -8.33 3.06 -11.24
N TYR A 24 -8.23 2.19 -10.22
CA TYR A 24 -8.02 0.75 -10.38
C TYR A 24 -6.75 0.40 -11.15
N LEU A 25 -5.77 1.31 -11.14
CA LEU A 25 -4.50 1.14 -11.82
C LEU A 25 -3.34 0.97 -10.83
N CYS A 26 -2.41 0.10 -11.18
CA CYS A 26 -1.17 -0.06 -10.42
C CYS A 26 -0.38 1.25 -10.47
N GLN A 27 -0.17 1.87 -9.32
CA GLN A 27 0.48 3.17 -9.25
C GLN A 27 1.96 3.10 -9.57
N GLN A 28 2.62 1.96 -9.29
CA GLN A 28 4.01 1.77 -9.65
C GLN A 28 4.16 1.66 -11.18
N CYS A 29 3.33 0.87 -11.85
CA CYS A 29 3.34 0.76 -13.30
C CYS A 29 3.05 2.10 -13.95
N LEU A 30 2.10 2.85 -13.39
CA LEU A 30 1.70 4.15 -13.93
C LEU A 30 2.86 5.15 -13.96
N ARG A 31 3.76 5.07 -12.99
CA ARG A 31 4.94 5.94 -12.95
C ARG A 31 5.84 5.77 -14.17
N TYR A 32 5.77 4.62 -14.80
CA TYR A 32 6.54 4.30 -16.01
C TYR A 32 5.68 4.33 -17.26
N GLY A 33 4.53 4.97 -17.19
CA GLY A 33 3.62 5.13 -18.33
C GLY A 33 2.85 3.88 -18.71
N LYS A 34 2.78 2.88 -17.82
CA LYS A 34 2.09 1.64 -18.10
C LYS A 34 0.75 1.59 -17.35
N HIS A 35 -0.31 1.25 -18.07
CA HIS A 35 -1.65 1.14 -17.52
C HIS A 35 -1.95 -0.33 -17.23
N ARG A 36 -1.69 -0.75 -16.00
CA ARG A 36 -1.94 -2.13 -15.57
C ARG A 36 -2.93 -2.12 -14.41
N ALA A 37 -3.89 -3.04 -14.46
CA ALA A 37 -4.92 -3.12 -13.43
C ALA A 37 -4.30 -3.43 -12.07
N ALA A 38 -4.77 -2.74 -11.04
CA ALA A 38 -4.40 -3.03 -9.66
C ALA A 38 -5.26 -4.17 -9.14
N THR A 39 -4.65 -5.08 -8.41
CA THR A 39 -5.35 -6.21 -7.79
C THR A 39 -5.13 -6.25 -6.28
N THR A 40 -4.25 -5.40 -5.76
CA THR A 40 -3.82 -5.42 -4.37
C THR A 40 -3.73 -4.00 -3.84
N VAL A 41 -4.02 -3.84 -2.56
CA VAL A 41 -3.79 -2.57 -1.85
C VAL A 41 -2.70 -2.80 -0.83
N HIS A 42 -1.60 -2.05 -0.97
CA HIS A 42 -0.36 -2.22 -0.22
C HIS A 42 -0.24 -1.19 0.90
N HIS A 43 0.21 -1.64 2.07
CA HIS A 43 0.55 -0.75 3.18
C HIS A 43 1.98 -0.25 2.99
N CYS A 44 2.16 1.04 2.68
CA CYS A 44 3.49 1.61 2.46
C CYS A 44 4.34 1.56 3.72
N PHE A 45 3.76 1.95 4.88
CA PHE A 45 4.30 1.62 6.19
C PHE A 45 3.70 0.27 6.58
N PRO A 46 4.51 -0.80 6.68
CA PRO A 46 3.97 -2.14 6.93
C PRO A 46 3.11 -2.19 8.19
N ALA A 47 1.92 -2.77 8.06
CA ALA A 47 0.94 -2.77 9.14
C ALA A 47 1.43 -3.49 10.39
N GLY A 48 2.26 -4.51 10.23
CA GLY A 48 2.81 -5.23 11.37
C GLY A 48 3.74 -4.41 12.24
N ARG A 49 4.44 -3.43 11.62
CA ARG A 49 5.37 -2.54 12.34
C ARG A 49 4.72 -1.22 12.71
N TYR A 50 3.72 -0.79 11.95
CA TYR A 50 3.06 0.51 12.14
C TYR A 50 1.54 0.32 12.20
N PRO A 51 1.04 -0.38 13.23
CA PRO A 51 -0.40 -0.67 13.30
C PRO A 51 -1.26 0.60 13.38
N CYS A 52 -0.71 1.71 13.88
CA CYS A 52 -1.42 2.97 13.96
C CYS A 52 -1.72 3.57 12.57
N TYR A 53 -1.01 3.13 11.52
CA TYR A 53 -1.23 3.61 10.16
C TYR A 53 -2.03 2.62 9.31
N ALA A 54 -2.45 1.50 9.89
CA ALA A 54 -3.08 0.42 9.13
C ALA A 54 -4.38 0.84 8.43
N TRP A 55 -5.11 1.80 9.01
CA TRP A 55 -6.41 2.25 8.49
C TRP A 55 -6.35 3.60 7.81
N ALA A 56 -5.17 4.13 7.58
CA ALA A 56 -4.99 5.44 6.98
C ALA A 56 -4.88 5.32 5.46
N ALA A 57 -5.78 5.97 4.73
CA ALA A 57 -5.77 5.92 3.27
C ALA A 57 -4.47 6.46 2.67
N TRP A 58 -3.84 7.45 3.31
CA TRP A 58 -2.57 8.00 2.83
C TRP A 58 -1.45 6.97 2.85
N ASN A 59 -1.58 5.93 3.70
CA ASN A 59 -0.59 4.85 3.81
C ASN A 59 -0.80 3.73 2.80
N LEU A 60 -1.86 3.80 2.01
CA LEU A 60 -2.26 2.73 1.11
C LEU A 60 -2.07 3.13 -0.35
N VAL A 61 -1.66 2.17 -1.16
CA VAL A 61 -1.48 2.38 -2.60
C VAL A 61 -1.93 1.13 -3.36
N SER A 62 -2.57 1.35 -4.51
CA SER A 62 -3.03 0.26 -5.37
C SER A 62 -1.89 -0.24 -6.24
N LEU A 63 -1.69 -1.55 -6.29
CA LEU A 63 -0.61 -2.19 -7.05
C LEU A 63 -1.11 -3.44 -7.75
N CYS A 64 -0.46 -3.81 -8.84
CA CYS A 64 -0.64 -5.15 -9.40
C CYS A 64 0.16 -6.13 -8.52
N SER A 65 -0.16 -7.43 -8.63
CA SER A 65 0.47 -8.44 -7.78
C SER A 65 1.99 -8.46 -7.93
N ARG A 66 2.47 -8.28 -9.15
CA ARG A 66 3.90 -8.28 -9.43
C ARG A 66 4.63 -7.14 -8.72
N CYS A 67 4.07 -5.92 -8.78
CA CYS A 67 4.67 -4.78 -8.10
C CYS A 67 4.54 -4.90 -6.59
N HIS A 68 3.44 -5.47 -6.10
CA HIS A 68 3.28 -5.71 -4.67
C HIS A 68 4.35 -6.67 -4.15
N ASP A 69 4.60 -7.76 -4.89
CA ASP A 69 5.65 -8.71 -4.51
C ASP A 69 7.03 -8.06 -4.47
N ALA A 70 7.25 -7.06 -5.33
CA ALA A 70 8.53 -6.36 -5.39
C ALA A 70 8.77 -5.38 -4.24
N MET A 71 7.75 -5.12 -3.42
CA MET A 71 7.88 -4.16 -2.31
C MET A 71 8.56 -4.73 -1.08
N HIS A 72 8.55 -6.06 -0.92
CA HIS A 72 9.09 -6.73 0.26
C HIS A 72 10.18 -7.71 -0.12
N ASP A 73 11.21 -7.79 0.73
CA ASP A 73 12.23 -8.82 0.61
C ASP A 73 11.62 -10.16 1.03
N ARG A 74 11.79 -11.18 0.19
CA ARG A 74 11.26 -12.52 0.46
C ARG A 74 11.88 -13.18 1.68
N ASN A 75 13.11 -12.82 1.99
CA ASN A 75 13.88 -13.47 3.05
C ASN A 75 13.83 -12.74 4.37
N SER A 76 13.13 -11.60 4.42
CA SER A 76 13.03 -10.81 5.64
C SER A 76 11.74 -9.99 5.58
N GLU A 77 11.43 -9.30 6.67
CA GLU A 77 10.26 -8.40 6.73
C GLU A 77 10.59 -7.00 6.25
N GLN A 78 11.79 -6.82 5.72
CA GLN A 78 12.23 -5.49 5.30
C GLN A 78 11.68 -5.14 3.92
N LEU A 79 11.52 -3.86 3.68
CA LEU A 79 11.13 -3.35 2.38
C LEU A 79 12.34 -3.35 1.44
N THR A 80 12.06 -3.59 0.16
CA THR A 80 13.05 -3.40 -0.90
C THR A 80 13.27 -1.90 -1.13
N PRO A 81 14.26 -1.49 -1.94
CA PRO A 81 14.41 -0.09 -2.31
C PRO A 81 13.13 0.52 -2.91
N ILE A 82 12.40 -0.22 -3.74
CA ILE A 82 11.14 0.25 -4.30
C ILE A 82 10.10 0.42 -3.18
N GLY A 83 10.04 -0.53 -2.27
CA GLY A 83 9.14 -0.45 -1.12
C GLY A 83 9.45 0.77 -0.26
N GLU A 84 10.72 1.06 -0.05
CA GLU A 84 11.16 2.23 0.71
C GLU A 84 10.79 3.54 0.01
N GLN A 85 10.87 3.60 -1.31
CA GLN A 85 10.43 4.76 -2.06
C GLN A 85 8.95 5.07 -1.83
N TRP A 86 8.10 4.03 -1.83
CA TRP A 86 6.68 4.21 -1.57
C TRP A 86 6.40 4.59 -0.13
N ARG A 87 7.17 4.05 0.82
CA ARG A 87 7.07 4.47 2.21
C ARG A 87 7.38 5.96 2.35
N GLN A 88 8.43 6.44 1.69
CA GLN A 88 8.79 7.86 1.71
C GLN A 88 7.71 8.74 1.10
N ARG A 89 7.07 8.28 0.01
CA ARG A 89 5.95 9.01 -0.60
C ARG A 89 4.76 9.08 0.34
N ALA A 90 4.46 7.97 1.02
CA ALA A 90 3.38 7.93 2.00
C ALA A 90 3.65 8.90 3.15
N GLU A 91 4.90 8.97 3.60
CA GLU A 91 5.28 9.90 4.66
C GLU A 91 5.00 11.35 4.29
N ARG A 92 5.24 11.72 3.02
CA ARG A 92 4.95 13.07 2.55
C ARG A 92 3.45 13.36 2.50
N ARG A 93 2.63 12.34 2.30
CA ARG A 93 1.16 12.49 2.28
C ARG A 93 0.54 12.41 3.65
N LYS A 94 1.29 11.95 4.63
CA LYS A 94 0.84 11.83 6.00
C LYS A 94 0.43 13.22 6.52
N PRO A 95 -0.79 13.35 7.09
CA PRO A 95 -1.21 14.64 7.63
C PRO A 95 -0.31 15.10 8.76
N PRO A 96 -0.10 16.41 8.93
CA PRO A 96 0.67 16.90 10.06
C PRO A 96 -0.06 16.56 11.37
N LEU A 97 0.72 16.31 12.40
CA LEU A 97 0.16 16.13 13.74
C LEU A 97 -0.40 17.46 14.21
N SER A 98 -1.67 17.45 14.55
CA SER A 98 -2.34 18.63 15.06
C SER A 98 -2.39 18.62 16.58
#